data_3b2dde18af486aa7613bca578f7d45bd
#
_entry.id   3b2dde18af486aa7613bca578f7d45bd
#
_cell.length_a   1.000
_cell.length_b   1.000
_cell.length_c   1.000
_cell.angle_alpha   90.00
_cell.angle_beta   90.00
_cell.angle_gamma   90.00
#
_symmetry.space_group_name_H-M   'P 1'
#
loop_
_entity.id
_entity.type
_entity.pdbx_description
1 polymer ?
#
loop_
_entity_poly.entity_id
_entity_poly.type
_entity_poly.pdbx_seq_one_letter_code
_entity_poly.pdbx_strand_id
1 'polypeptide(L)'
;MSLAERSVIASPSLPPGGDGLRASPGAVPGVPDARRGGIDAVLPTRHAGTRKLRIAYELAGPAGAPVVFVAGGISAHRHVAANALDGDAGWAEGLLDNGRALDPANLRILAFDYVGADGSIDAPIDTADQADAVALLLDALGIDVLEAFVGYSYGALVGLQLAARHPQRLRKLIAVSGAHRAHPYAAAWRALQRKAVALGQLQCADEQGLSLARQFAMLSYRTPEEFGERFDAAPTLCNGHVRVAAEDYLDAAGAKFVARVSATAWLRLSESIDLHRVDPAKIHVPTTVVAVEGDRLVPMSDAVALVEGLGLNGRLRVLRSQYGHDAFLKETDRIDALLVGELQAGNRRATPVHDVNDPIGVSV
;
A
#
# COMPACT_ATOMS: atom_id res chain seq x y z
N MET A 1 -47.79 -26.49 20.94
CA MET A 1 -46.66 -27.04 21.70
C MET A 1 -45.43 -26.72 20.91
N SER A 2 -44.76 -25.89 21.32
CA SER A 2 -43.77 -25.23 22.10
C SER A 2 -42.82 -24.44 21.19
N LEU A 3 -42.89 -23.12 21.28
CA LEU A 3 -41.93 -22.14 20.72
C LEU A 3 -40.64 -22.25 21.53
N ALA A 4 -39.56 -22.55 20.87
CA ALA A 4 -38.22 -22.43 21.46
C ALA A 4 -37.64 -21.04 21.15
N GLU A 5 -37.39 -20.32 22.21
CA GLU A 5 -36.81 -18.97 22.23
C GLU A 5 -35.46 -18.92 21.53
N ARG A 6 -35.33 -18.03 20.55
CA ARG A 6 -34.03 -17.60 20.00
C ARG A 6 -33.49 -16.46 20.86
N SER A 7 -32.48 -16.78 21.65
CA SER A 7 -31.70 -15.82 22.40
C SER A 7 -30.95 -14.89 21.41
N VAL A 8 -31.33 -13.62 21.41
CA VAL A 8 -30.61 -12.56 20.70
C VAL A 8 -29.38 -12.23 21.52
N ILE A 9 -28.20 -12.63 21.05
CA ILE A 9 -26.93 -12.17 21.62
C ILE A 9 -26.72 -10.75 21.08
N ALA A 10 -26.87 -9.79 21.98
CA ALA A 10 -26.54 -8.37 21.70
C ALA A 10 -25.03 -8.24 21.46
N SER A 11 -24.65 -7.65 20.33
CA SER A 11 -23.28 -7.21 20.06
C SER A 11 -22.87 -6.18 21.12
N PRO A 12 -21.64 -6.27 21.66
CA PRO A 12 -21.14 -5.25 22.58
C PRO A 12 -20.96 -3.92 21.83
N SER A 13 -21.69 -2.92 22.27
CA SER A 13 -21.49 -1.52 21.86
C SER A 13 -20.09 -1.07 22.26
N LEU A 14 -19.32 -0.58 21.28
CA LEU A 14 -18.06 0.13 21.52
C LEU A 14 -18.33 1.37 22.39
N PRO A 15 -17.52 1.63 23.43
CA PRO A 15 -17.66 2.84 24.20
C PRO A 15 -17.32 4.08 23.37
N PRO A 16 -17.92 5.25 23.67
CA PRO A 16 -17.63 6.49 22.99
C PRO A 16 -16.17 6.88 23.21
N GLY A 17 -15.47 7.21 22.10
CA GLY A 17 -14.07 7.57 22.08
C GLY A 17 -13.75 8.76 22.98
N GLY A 18 -13.05 8.50 24.05
CA GLY A 18 -12.35 9.53 24.81
C GLY A 18 -11.02 9.85 24.10
N ASP A 19 -10.83 11.10 23.71
CA ASP A 19 -9.58 11.65 23.20
C ASP A 19 -8.51 11.65 24.29
N GLY A 20 -7.78 10.55 24.41
CA GLY A 20 -6.57 10.46 25.19
C GLY A 20 -5.45 9.99 24.28
N LEU A 21 -4.47 10.85 24.03
CA LEU A 21 -3.16 10.44 23.53
C LEU A 21 -2.65 9.29 24.43
N ARG A 22 -2.79 8.06 23.99
CA ARG A 22 -2.18 6.93 24.69
C ARG A 22 -0.68 7.01 24.46
N ALA A 23 0.06 7.44 25.46
CA ALA A 23 1.50 7.26 25.53
C ALA A 23 1.78 5.77 25.81
N SER A 24 2.83 5.21 25.20
CA SER A 24 3.27 3.86 25.45
C SER A 24 3.60 3.61 26.92
N PRO A 25 3.21 2.50 27.52
CA PRO A 25 3.74 2.08 28.82
C PRO A 25 5.21 1.70 28.62
N GLY A 26 6.12 2.33 29.33
CA GLY A 26 7.56 2.20 29.38
C GLY A 26 8.27 1.36 28.33
N ALA A 27 9.32 1.90 27.71
CA ALA A 27 10.05 1.28 26.62
C ALA A 27 10.47 -0.17 26.92
N VAL A 28 9.98 -1.09 26.13
CA VAL A 28 10.48 -2.47 26.10
C VAL A 28 11.71 -2.48 25.21
N PRO A 29 12.90 -2.93 25.68
CA PRO A 29 14.10 -2.95 24.85
C PRO A 29 13.87 -3.69 23.52
N GLY A 30 14.21 -3.03 22.40
CA GLY A 30 14.07 -3.61 21.06
C GLY A 30 12.70 -3.40 20.39
N VAL A 31 11.70 -2.88 21.10
CA VAL A 31 10.37 -2.58 20.54
C VAL A 31 10.28 -1.07 20.28
N PRO A 32 9.97 -0.62 19.06
CA PRO A 32 9.88 0.81 18.73
C PRO A 32 8.79 1.50 19.55
N ASP A 33 9.11 2.65 20.13
CA ASP A 33 8.09 3.53 20.70
C ASP A 33 7.16 4.04 19.59
N ALA A 34 5.86 4.10 19.85
CA ALA A 34 4.88 4.46 18.84
C ALA A 34 3.77 5.36 19.40
N ARG A 35 3.19 6.15 18.50
CA ARG A 35 2.02 6.98 18.78
C ARG A 35 0.99 6.78 17.68
N ARG A 36 -0.24 6.45 18.06
CA ARG A 36 -1.41 6.47 17.17
C ARG A 36 -2.24 7.70 17.44
N GLY A 37 -2.81 8.25 16.38
CA GLY A 37 -3.70 9.38 16.47
C GLY A 37 -4.55 9.54 15.22
N GLY A 38 -5.31 10.62 15.20
CA GLY A 38 -6.06 11.05 14.04
C GLY A 38 -6.23 12.54 14.08
N ILE A 39 -6.23 13.16 12.92
CA ILE A 39 -6.52 14.58 12.76
C ILE A 39 -7.86 14.75 12.07
N ASP A 40 -8.64 15.70 12.52
CA ASP A 40 -9.84 16.13 11.79
C ASP A 40 -9.41 17.16 10.74
N ALA A 41 -9.78 16.90 9.50
CA ALA A 41 -9.37 17.71 8.36
C ALA A 41 -10.55 18.05 7.45
N VAL A 42 -10.42 19.17 6.76
CA VAL A 42 -11.31 19.57 5.67
C VAL A 42 -10.53 19.41 4.36
N LEU A 43 -10.89 18.43 3.56
CA LEU A 43 -10.22 18.10 2.32
C LEU A 43 -11.10 18.50 1.12
N PRO A 44 -10.67 19.47 0.30
CA PRO A 44 -11.29 19.72 -0.99
C PRO A 44 -10.87 18.60 -1.95
N THR A 45 -11.76 17.66 -2.21
CA THR A 45 -11.49 16.54 -3.12
C THR A 45 -11.78 16.93 -4.56
N ARG A 46 -11.08 16.30 -5.50
CA ARG A 46 -11.20 16.61 -6.93
C ARG A 46 -12.54 16.19 -7.54
N HIS A 47 -13.16 15.14 -7.01
CA HIS A 47 -14.34 14.53 -7.61
C HIS A 47 -15.57 14.52 -6.70
N ALA A 48 -15.39 14.71 -5.39
CA ALA A 48 -16.45 14.53 -4.41
C ALA A 48 -16.79 15.81 -3.61
N GLY A 49 -16.25 16.98 -4.04
CA GLY A 49 -16.40 18.24 -3.30
C GLY A 49 -15.60 18.26 -2.00
N THR A 50 -15.86 19.24 -1.15
CA THR A 50 -15.17 19.36 0.14
C THR A 50 -15.72 18.37 1.15
N ARG A 51 -14.83 17.60 1.78
CA ARG A 51 -15.17 16.58 2.79
C ARG A 51 -14.55 16.91 4.12
N LYS A 52 -15.33 16.77 5.21
CA LYS A 52 -14.80 16.67 6.56
C LYS A 52 -14.49 15.21 6.82
N LEU A 53 -13.28 14.91 7.24
CA LEU A 53 -12.81 13.53 7.44
C LEU A 53 -11.77 13.47 8.54
N ARG A 54 -11.55 12.27 9.06
CA ARG A 54 -10.48 12.00 10.02
C ARG A 54 -9.37 11.24 9.31
N ILE A 55 -8.13 11.74 9.42
CA ILE A 55 -6.94 11.08 8.90
C ILE A 55 -6.26 10.36 10.06
N ALA A 56 -6.39 9.05 10.11
CA ALA A 56 -5.78 8.23 11.15
C ALA A 56 -4.34 7.87 10.77
N TYR A 57 -3.43 7.92 11.74
CA TYR A 57 -2.00 7.68 11.51
C TYR A 57 -1.36 6.88 12.64
N GLU A 58 -0.19 6.31 12.34
CA GLU A 58 0.75 5.76 13.30
C GLU A 58 2.15 6.31 13.01
N LEU A 59 2.86 6.67 14.09
CA LEU A 59 4.21 7.21 14.03
C LEU A 59 5.07 6.45 15.02
N ALA A 60 5.98 5.62 14.52
CA ALA A 60 6.88 4.79 15.33
C ALA A 60 8.32 5.29 15.24
N GLY A 61 9.09 5.16 16.33
CA GLY A 61 10.48 5.56 16.42
C GLY A 61 10.74 6.81 17.27
N PRO A 62 12.02 7.14 17.55
CA PRO A 62 12.42 8.11 18.56
C PRO A 62 12.08 9.55 18.15
N ALA A 63 11.69 10.36 19.12
CA ALA A 63 11.42 11.77 18.89
C ALA A 63 12.68 12.49 18.37
N GLY A 64 12.51 13.33 17.34
CA GLY A 64 13.60 14.10 16.75
C GLY A 64 14.37 13.36 15.64
N ALA A 65 14.18 12.06 15.47
CA ALA A 65 14.79 11.35 14.34
C ALA A 65 14.15 11.76 13.00
N PRO A 66 14.88 11.60 11.87
CA PRO A 66 14.34 11.87 10.54
C PRO A 66 13.07 11.07 10.28
N VAL A 67 12.08 11.70 9.65
CA VAL A 67 10.78 11.06 9.37
C VAL A 67 10.79 10.48 7.97
N VAL A 68 10.50 9.18 7.87
CA VAL A 68 10.23 8.48 6.62
C VAL A 68 8.75 8.12 6.58
N PHE A 69 8.05 8.54 5.51
CA PHE A 69 6.68 8.12 5.29
C PHE A 69 6.66 6.79 4.55
N VAL A 70 5.90 5.81 5.05
CA VAL A 70 5.79 4.48 4.45
C VAL A 70 4.33 4.22 4.06
N ALA A 71 4.08 4.04 2.78
CA ALA A 71 2.74 3.82 2.23
C ALA A 71 2.69 2.53 1.41
N GLY A 72 1.84 1.61 1.78
CA GLY A 72 1.73 0.30 1.14
C GLY A 72 0.75 0.25 -0.03
N GLY A 73 0.38 -0.97 -0.44
CA GLY A 73 -0.63 -1.21 -1.46
C GLY A 73 -2.04 -0.79 -1.01
N ILE A 74 -3.01 -0.98 -1.88
CA ILE A 74 -4.41 -0.54 -1.71
C ILE A 74 -5.09 -1.02 -0.41
N SER A 75 -4.64 -2.13 0.17
CA SER A 75 -5.18 -2.69 1.42
C SER A 75 -4.27 -2.47 2.63
N ALA A 76 -3.21 -1.68 2.48
CA ALA A 76 -2.34 -1.31 3.58
C ALA A 76 -3.02 -0.28 4.50
N HIS A 77 -2.58 -0.25 5.72
CA HIS A 77 -3.10 0.63 6.76
C HIS A 77 -1.93 1.25 7.55
N ARG A 78 -2.23 2.10 8.51
CA ARG A 78 -1.24 2.82 9.32
C ARG A 78 -0.29 1.92 10.11
N HIS A 79 -0.69 0.68 10.46
CA HIS A 79 0.15 -0.25 11.20
C HIS A 79 1.09 -0.99 10.25
N VAL A 80 2.34 -0.53 10.18
CA VAL A 80 3.35 -1.02 9.24
C VAL A 80 4.07 -2.24 9.78
N ALA A 81 4.45 -2.21 11.06
CA ALA A 81 5.10 -3.30 11.77
C ALA A 81 4.74 -3.26 13.27
N ALA A 82 4.97 -4.37 13.98
CA ALA A 82 4.79 -4.48 15.42
C ALA A 82 5.54 -3.38 16.17
N ASN A 83 4.90 -2.82 17.20
CA ASN A 83 5.47 -1.75 18.03
C ASN A 83 4.90 -1.77 19.45
N ALA A 84 5.32 -0.83 20.28
CA ALA A 84 4.92 -0.78 21.70
C ALA A 84 3.40 -0.60 21.96
N LEU A 85 2.65 -0.10 20.96
CA LEU A 85 1.18 0.06 21.05
C LEU A 85 0.42 -1.16 20.53
N ASP A 86 1.02 -1.90 19.60
CA ASP A 86 0.39 -2.99 18.90
C ASP A 86 1.47 -4.03 18.54
N GLY A 87 1.40 -5.18 19.22
CA GLY A 87 2.34 -6.28 19.03
C GLY A 87 1.96 -7.21 17.86
N ASP A 88 0.83 -6.97 17.20
CA ASP A 88 0.45 -7.74 16.01
C ASP A 88 1.36 -7.39 14.84
N ALA A 89 1.60 -8.34 13.95
CA ALA A 89 2.41 -8.10 12.75
C ALA A 89 1.72 -7.10 11.82
N GLY A 90 2.46 -6.08 11.40
CA GLY A 90 2.00 -5.13 10.40
C GLY A 90 2.04 -5.68 8.97
N TRP A 91 1.58 -4.86 7.99
CA TRP A 91 1.56 -5.29 6.59
C TRP A 91 2.96 -5.36 5.96
N ALA A 92 3.96 -4.72 6.54
CA ALA A 92 5.35 -4.67 6.07
C ALA A 92 6.35 -5.12 7.14
N GLU A 93 5.98 -6.05 8.01
CA GLU A 93 6.79 -6.54 9.12
C GLU A 93 8.24 -6.89 8.70
N GLY A 94 8.40 -7.53 7.54
CA GLY A 94 9.72 -7.92 7.05
C GLY A 94 10.57 -6.78 6.50
N LEU A 95 10.06 -5.54 6.41
CA LEU A 95 10.78 -4.36 5.89
C LEU A 95 11.24 -3.41 7.00
N LEU A 96 10.66 -3.52 8.20
CA LEU A 96 11.00 -2.72 9.37
C LEU A 96 11.62 -3.59 10.44
N ASP A 97 12.88 -3.35 10.77
CA ASP A 97 13.56 -3.99 11.90
C ASP A 97 14.86 -3.22 12.20
N ASN A 98 15.44 -3.49 13.39
CA ASN A 98 16.74 -2.96 13.77
C ASN A 98 17.83 -3.43 12.78
N GLY A 99 18.56 -2.46 12.24
CA GLY A 99 19.63 -2.72 11.26
C GLY A 99 19.14 -2.85 9.81
N ARG A 100 17.85 -2.76 9.53
CA ARG A 100 17.31 -2.64 8.17
C ARG A 100 17.32 -1.18 7.69
N ALA A 101 17.00 -0.97 6.43
CA ALA A 101 16.91 0.37 5.83
C ALA A 101 15.86 1.25 6.53
N LEU A 102 14.74 0.64 6.94
CA LEU A 102 13.68 1.28 7.73
C LEU A 102 13.83 0.88 9.20
N ASP A 103 14.95 1.29 9.79
CA ASP A 103 15.29 1.01 11.18
C ASP A 103 14.55 1.98 12.13
N PRO A 104 13.57 1.51 12.90
CA PRO A 104 12.81 2.36 13.80
C PRO A 104 13.62 2.80 15.05
N ALA A 105 14.86 2.34 15.23
CA ALA A 105 15.76 2.89 16.24
C ALA A 105 16.40 4.21 15.79
N ASN A 106 16.51 4.45 14.49
CA ASN A 106 17.20 5.59 13.89
C ASN A 106 16.27 6.50 13.07
N LEU A 107 15.09 6.03 12.73
CA LEU A 107 14.10 6.73 11.92
C LEU A 107 12.75 6.81 12.64
N ARG A 108 11.96 7.83 12.31
CA ARG A 108 10.53 7.86 12.63
C ARG A 108 9.75 7.42 11.42
N ILE A 109 9.05 6.33 11.54
CA ILE A 109 8.22 5.75 10.48
C ILE A 109 6.80 6.28 10.63
N LEU A 110 6.34 7.07 9.68
CA LEU A 110 4.98 7.60 9.61
C LEU A 110 4.18 6.83 8.56
N ALA A 111 3.01 6.38 8.93
CA ALA A 111 2.04 5.79 8.03
C ALA A 111 0.62 6.23 8.38
N PHE A 112 -0.31 6.10 7.45
CA PHE A 112 -1.70 6.53 7.63
C PHE A 112 -2.67 5.52 7.00
N ASP A 113 -3.93 5.60 7.41
CA ASP A 113 -5.01 4.92 6.70
C ASP A 113 -5.43 5.78 5.52
N TYR A 114 -5.52 5.18 4.34
CA TYR A 114 -5.97 5.90 3.16
C TYR A 114 -7.37 6.49 3.37
N VAL A 115 -7.55 7.72 2.92
CA VAL A 115 -8.86 8.39 2.97
C VAL A 115 -9.88 7.53 2.23
N GLY A 116 -10.97 7.20 2.92
CA GLY A 116 -12.03 6.31 2.42
C GLY A 116 -11.78 4.81 2.64
N ALA A 117 -10.63 4.41 3.24
CA ALA A 117 -10.34 3.01 3.52
C ALA A 117 -11.27 2.38 4.58
N ASP A 118 -11.91 3.20 5.40
CA ASP A 118 -12.92 2.79 6.38
C ASP A 118 -14.33 2.61 5.77
N GLY A 119 -14.51 2.95 4.47
CA GLY A 119 -15.79 2.90 3.79
C GLY A 119 -16.75 4.06 4.10
N SER A 120 -16.31 5.05 4.86
CA SER A 120 -17.13 6.22 5.22
C SER A 120 -17.43 7.16 4.04
N ILE A 121 -16.66 7.07 2.96
CA ILE A 121 -16.80 7.91 1.79
C ILE A 121 -17.22 7.07 0.58
N ASP A 122 -18.47 7.19 0.18
CA ASP A 122 -18.99 6.57 -1.03
C ASP A 122 -18.98 7.56 -2.21
N ALA A 123 -17.76 7.99 -2.58
CA ALA A 123 -17.52 8.90 -3.70
C ALA A 123 -16.09 8.72 -4.23
N PRO A 124 -15.83 9.05 -5.50
CA PRO A 124 -14.47 8.95 -6.06
C PRO A 124 -13.49 9.85 -5.33
N ILE A 125 -12.38 9.25 -4.90
CA ILE A 125 -11.21 9.94 -4.30
C ILE A 125 -10.01 9.50 -5.10
N ASP A 126 -9.20 10.43 -5.58
CA ASP A 126 -8.01 10.05 -6.33
C ASP A 126 -6.71 10.11 -5.51
N THR A 127 -5.62 9.72 -6.13
CA THR A 127 -4.31 9.72 -5.49
C THR A 127 -3.78 11.13 -5.18
N ALA A 128 -4.29 12.16 -5.84
CA ALA A 128 -3.97 13.55 -5.52
C ALA A 128 -4.65 13.98 -4.22
N ASP A 129 -5.91 13.53 -3.99
CA ASP A 129 -6.60 13.78 -2.72
C ASP A 129 -5.88 13.08 -1.56
N GLN A 130 -5.34 11.87 -1.77
CA GLN A 130 -4.51 11.17 -0.79
C GLN A 130 -3.22 11.94 -0.49
N ALA A 131 -2.56 12.50 -1.50
CA ALA A 131 -1.37 13.31 -1.33
C ALA A 131 -1.65 14.61 -0.57
N ASP A 132 -2.78 15.26 -0.84
CA ASP A 132 -3.21 16.44 -0.09
C ASP A 132 -3.54 16.09 1.36
N ALA A 133 -4.13 14.91 1.62
CA ALA A 133 -4.34 14.41 2.98
C ALA A 133 -3.01 14.16 3.72
N VAL A 134 -1.99 13.63 3.03
CA VAL A 134 -0.65 13.50 3.62
C VAL A 134 -0.08 14.87 3.98
N ALA A 135 -0.19 15.87 3.11
CA ALA A 135 0.29 17.22 3.40
C ALA A 135 -0.39 17.82 4.64
N LEU A 136 -1.72 17.69 4.76
CA LEU A 136 -2.48 18.13 5.96
C LEU A 136 -2.03 17.39 7.22
N LEU A 137 -1.74 16.07 7.11
CA LEU A 137 -1.23 15.29 8.22
C LEU A 137 0.14 15.78 8.67
N LEU A 138 1.05 16.07 7.75
CA LEU A 138 2.37 16.61 8.07
C LEU A 138 2.28 17.98 8.77
N ASP A 139 1.40 18.86 8.31
CA ASP A 139 1.14 20.17 8.95
C ASP A 139 0.67 19.99 10.39
N ALA A 140 -0.31 19.11 10.61
CA ALA A 140 -0.86 18.87 11.93
C ALA A 140 0.15 18.22 12.90
N LEU A 141 1.13 17.48 12.38
CA LEU A 141 2.19 16.85 13.17
C LEU A 141 3.43 17.74 13.35
N GLY A 142 3.47 18.94 12.74
CA GLY A 142 4.63 19.82 12.75
C GLY A 142 5.85 19.22 12.03
N ILE A 143 5.63 18.43 10.98
CA ILE A 143 6.67 17.82 10.19
C ILE A 143 6.81 18.65 8.90
N ASP A 144 7.85 19.46 8.82
CA ASP A 144 8.06 20.33 7.66
C ASP A 144 8.44 19.54 6.42
N VAL A 145 9.38 18.61 6.55
CA VAL A 145 9.96 17.86 5.44
C VAL A 145 10.20 16.40 5.83
N LEU A 146 9.74 15.48 5.00
CA LEU A 146 10.08 14.06 5.10
C LEU A 146 11.51 13.82 4.59
N GLU A 147 12.28 12.99 5.28
CA GLU A 147 13.56 12.52 4.77
C GLU A 147 13.39 11.69 3.50
N ALA A 148 12.36 10.84 3.49
CA ALA A 148 11.94 10.11 2.31
C ALA A 148 10.44 9.77 2.36
N PHE A 149 9.84 9.58 1.20
CA PHE A 149 8.58 8.87 1.04
C PHE A 149 8.86 7.54 0.35
N VAL A 150 8.54 6.42 0.99
CA VAL A 150 8.66 5.07 0.44
C VAL A 150 7.26 4.56 0.16
N GLY A 151 6.90 4.47 -1.11
CA GLY A 151 5.59 4.03 -1.55
C GLY A 151 5.64 2.73 -2.32
N TYR A 152 4.73 1.82 -1.99
CA TYR A 152 4.59 0.53 -2.67
C TYR A 152 3.24 0.48 -3.37
N SER A 153 3.21 0.12 -4.67
CA SER A 153 1.97 0.01 -5.45
C SER A 153 1.11 1.28 -5.33
N TYR A 154 -0.07 1.23 -4.73
CA TYR A 154 -0.93 2.39 -4.52
C TYR A 154 -0.20 3.52 -3.75
N GLY A 155 0.61 3.18 -2.75
CA GLY A 155 1.43 4.15 -2.03
C GLY A 155 2.46 4.85 -2.93
N ALA A 156 3.00 4.16 -3.94
CA ALA A 156 3.89 4.78 -4.92
C ALA A 156 3.15 5.84 -5.76
N LEU A 157 1.89 5.57 -6.13
CA LEU A 157 1.05 6.53 -6.86
C LEU A 157 0.77 7.79 -6.02
N VAL A 158 0.49 7.60 -4.71
CA VAL A 158 0.32 8.71 -3.76
C VAL A 158 1.62 9.50 -3.61
N GLY A 159 2.77 8.82 -3.49
CA GLY A 159 4.08 9.46 -3.41
C GLY A 159 4.42 10.30 -4.65
N LEU A 160 4.10 9.81 -5.84
CA LEU A 160 4.27 10.56 -7.10
C LEU A 160 3.40 11.83 -7.12
N GLN A 161 2.16 11.76 -6.63
CA GLN A 161 1.31 12.94 -6.50
C GLN A 161 1.85 13.91 -5.45
N LEU A 162 2.32 13.42 -4.31
CA LEU A 162 2.92 14.27 -3.28
C LEU A 162 4.15 15.02 -3.83
N ALA A 163 5.03 14.31 -4.55
CA ALA A 163 6.22 14.89 -5.14
C ALA A 163 5.92 15.94 -6.22
N ALA A 164 4.83 15.76 -6.98
CA ALA A 164 4.40 16.72 -8.00
C ALA A 164 3.68 17.94 -7.40
N ARG A 165 2.90 17.77 -6.34
CA ARG A 165 2.00 18.80 -5.79
C ARG A 165 2.62 19.54 -4.59
N HIS A 166 3.42 18.85 -3.81
CA HIS A 166 4.05 19.34 -2.57
C HIS A 166 5.55 19.02 -2.53
N PRO A 167 6.34 19.38 -3.57
CA PRO A 167 7.75 18.97 -3.69
C PRO A 167 8.61 19.41 -2.50
N GLN A 168 8.22 20.50 -1.81
CA GLN A 168 8.94 21.00 -0.63
C GLN A 168 8.75 20.11 0.63
N ARG A 169 7.81 19.15 0.59
CA ARG A 169 7.48 18.32 1.77
C ARG A 169 8.28 17.03 1.85
N LEU A 170 9.12 16.72 0.85
CA LEU A 170 9.95 15.50 0.88
C LEU A 170 11.29 15.74 0.18
N ARG A 171 12.36 15.12 0.71
CA ARG A 171 13.71 15.21 0.13
C ARG A 171 13.91 14.23 -1.01
N LYS A 172 13.30 13.05 -0.95
CA LYS A 172 13.36 12.00 -1.97
C LYS A 172 12.12 11.13 -1.97
N LEU A 173 11.84 10.54 -3.12
CA LEU A 173 10.78 9.55 -3.32
C LEU A 173 11.38 8.21 -3.76
N ILE A 174 10.93 7.12 -3.16
CA ILE A 174 11.18 5.76 -3.61
C ILE A 174 9.83 5.15 -3.96
N ALA A 175 9.58 4.96 -5.25
CA ALA A 175 8.31 4.47 -5.81
C ALA A 175 8.49 3.03 -6.29
N VAL A 176 7.98 2.06 -5.53
CA VAL A 176 8.10 0.63 -5.83
C VAL A 176 6.82 0.14 -6.49
N SER A 177 6.93 -0.49 -7.66
CA SER A 177 5.78 -1.03 -8.43
C SER A 177 4.68 0.01 -8.65
N GLY A 178 5.07 1.23 -9.05
CA GLY A 178 4.18 2.34 -9.38
C GLY A 178 4.56 3.03 -10.68
N ALA A 179 3.59 3.68 -11.34
CA ALA A 179 3.80 4.40 -12.59
C ALA A 179 3.05 5.74 -12.58
N HIS A 180 3.26 6.58 -13.59
CA HIS A 180 2.64 7.90 -13.72
C HIS A 180 1.14 7.85 -14.10
N ARG A 181 0.64 6.68 -14.45
CA ARG A 181 -0.77 6.41 -14.81
C ARG A 181 -1.11 4.94 -14.60
N ALA A 182 -2.40 4.64 -14.53
CA ALA A 182 -2.87 3.27 -14.57
C ALA A 182 -2.65 2.66 -15.97
N HIS A 183 -2.05 1.46 -16.03
CA HIS A 183 -1.93 0.72 -17.29
C HIS A 183 -3.30 0.17 -17.73
N PRO A 184 -3.69 0.26 -19.03
CA PRO A 184 -5.00 -0.18 -19.51
C PRO A 184 -5.35 -1.63 -19.19
N TYR A 185 -4.38 -2.55 -19.27
CA TYR A 185 -4.56 -3.95 -18.90
C TYR A 185 -4.93 -4.12 -17.42
N ALA A 186 -4.22 -3.43 -16.54
CA ALA A 186 -4.50 -3.44 -15.10
C ALA A 186 -5.86 -2.79 -14.78
N ALA A 187 -6.22 -1.72 -15.47
CA ALA A 187 -7.53 -1.07 -15.36
C ALA A 187 -8.67 -2.02 -15.82
N ALA A 188 -8.46 -2.81 -16.88
CA ALA A 188 -9.43 -3.81 -17.31
C ALA A 188 -9.67 -4.88 -16.25
N TRP A 189 -8.62 -5.40 -15.60
CA TRP A 189 -8.75 -6.31 -14.47
C TRP A 189 -9.55 -5.70 -13.31
N ARG A 190 -9.23 -4.48 -12.91
CA ARG A 190 -9.96 -3.77 -11.85
C ARG A 190 -11.42 -3.52 -12.22
N ALA A 191 -11.70 -3.21 -13.50
CA ALA A 191 -13.07 -3.04 -13.95
C ALA A 191 -13.89 -4.35 -13.82
N LEU A 192 -13.31 -5.51 -14.13
CA LEU A 192 -13.96 -6.81 -13.92
C LEU A 192 -14.16 -7.12 -12.44
N GLN A 193 -13.19 -6.82 -11.61
CA GLN A 193 -13.29 -6.97 -10.16
C GLN A 193 -14.43 -6.11 -9.59
N ARG A 194 -14.53 -4.83 -10.00
CA ARG A 194 -15.65 -3.95 -9.58
C ARG A 194 -17.01 -4.46 -10.05
N LYS A 195 -17.08 -5.05 -11.24
CA LYS A 195 -18.32 -5.71 -11.71
C LYS A 195 -18.70 -6.93 -10.84
N ALA A 196 -17.71 -7.71 -10.36
CA ALA A 196 -18.00 -8.81 -9.44
C ALA A 196 -18.61 -8.30 -8.13
N VAL A 197 -18.08 -7.21 -7.56
CA VAL A 197 -18.70 -6.57 -6.37
C VAL A 197 -20.10 -6.07 -6.66
N ALA A 198 -20.31 -5.36 -7.78
CA ALA A 198 -21.62 -4.86 -8.16
C ALA A 198 -22.66 -5.98 -8.35
N LEU A 199 -22.27 -7.12 -8.91
CA LEU A 199 -23.14 -8.30 -9.03
C LEU A 199 -23.49 -8.89 -7.65
N GLY A 200 -22.54 -8.93 -6.71
CA GLY A 200 -22.80 -9.33 -5.33
C GLY A 200 -23.80 -8.40 -4.65
N GLN A 201 -23.65 -7.09 -4.82
CA GLN A 201 -24.55 -6.08 -4.26
C GLN A 201 -25.99 -6.23 -4.77
N LEU A 202 -26.18 -6.53 -6.06
CA LEU A 202 -27.50 -6.77 -6.63
C LEU A 202 -28.23 -7.97 -6.00
N GLN A 203 -27.49 -8.90 -5.40
CA GLN A 203 -28.02 -10.12 -4.79
C GLN A 203 -28.00 -10.08 -3.25
N CYS A 204 -27.74 -8.92 -2.64
CA CYS A 204 -27.52 -8.77 -1.20
C CYS A 204 -26.40 -9.72 -0.67
N ALA A 205 -25.36 -9.90 -1.46
CA ALA A 205 -24.23 -10.80 -1.22
C ALA A 205 -22.88 -10.06 -1.39
N ASP A 206 -22.76 -8.89 -0.76
CA ASP A 206 -21.61 -7.98 -0.87
C ASP A 206 -20.29 -8.70 -0.58
N GLU A 207 -20.26 -9.54 0.46
CA GLU A 207 -19.07 -10.31 0.83
C GLU A 207 -18.65 -11.30 -0.25
N GLN A 208 -19.61 -11.96 -0.91
CA GLN A 208 -19.32 -12.91 -1.98
C GLN A 208 -18.74 -12.19 -3.20
N GLY A 209 -19.33 -11.05 -3.58
CA GLY A 209 -18.82 -10.22 -4.66
C GLY A 209 -17.43 -9.68 -4.38
N LEU A 210 -17.20 -9.21 -3.16
CA LEU A 210 -15.89 -8.70 -2.72
C LEU A 210 -14.85 -9.81 -2.61
N SER A 211 -15.21 -11.00 -2.11
CA SER A 211 -14.36 -12.18 -2.08
C SER A 211 -13.91 -12.57 -3.48
N LEU A 212 -14.84 -12.65 -4.44
CA LEU A 212 -14.52 -12.97 -5.83
C LEU A 212 -13.63 -11.90 -6.47
N ALA A 213 -13.89 -10.63 -6.21
CA ALA A 213 -13.02 -9.55 -6.67
C ALA A 213 -11.59 -9.68 -6.14
N ARG A 214 -11.43 -10.09 -4.86
CA ARG A 214 -10.11 -10.38 -4.28
C ARG A 214 -9.42 -11.56 -4.94
N GLN A 215 -10.13 -12.62 -5.27
CA GLN A 215 -9.60 -13.78 -5.98
C GLN A 215 -9.05 -13.39 -7.36
N PHE A 216 -9.78 -12.59 -8.13
CA PHE A 216 -9.28 -12.02 -9.39
C PHE A 216 -8.05 -11.13 -9.18
N ALA A 217 -8.00 -10.35 -8.10
CA ALA A 217 -6.85 -9.52 -7.77
C ALA A 217 -5.62 -10.40 -7.53
N MET A 218 -5.73 -11.51 -6.80
CA MET A 218 -4.60 -12.43 -6.55
C MET A 218 -3.99 -12.97 -7.83
N LEU A 219 -4.82 -13.28 -8.83
CA LEU A 219 -4.34 -13.73 -10.16
C LEU A 219 -3.62 -12.61 -10.93
N SER A 220 -4.01 -11.36 -10.72
CA SER A 220 -3.37 -10.22 -11.38
C SER A 220 -2.05 -9.79 -10.70
N TYR A 221 -1.88 -10.09 -9.41
CA TYR A 221 -0.66 -9.74 -8.65
C TYR A 221 0.46 -10.75 -8.85
N ARG A 222 0.11 -12.00 -9.08
CA ARG A 222 1.03 -13.15 -9.14
C ARG A 222 1.35 -13.56 -10.57
N THR A 223 2.45 -14.29 -10.73
CA THR A 223 2.87 -14.82 -12.01
C THR A 223 2.37 -16.25 -12.23
N PRO A 224 2.26 -16.72 -13.50
CA PRO A 224 1.98 -18.12 -13.78
C PRO A 224 3.04 -19.06 -13.21
N GLU A 225 4.30 -18.61 -13.17
CA GLU A 225 5.42 -19.37 -12.64
C GLU A 225 5.22 -19.68 -11.16
N GLU A 226 4.85 -18.68 -10.34
CA GLU A 226 4.53 -18.91 -8.93
C GLU A 226 3.32 -19.84 -8.76
N PHE A 227 2.30 -19.70 -9.61
CA PHE A 227 1.14 -20.59 -9.56
C PHE A 227 1.49 -22.03 -9.95
N GLY A 228 2.34 -22.22 -10.97
CA GLY A 228 2.82 -23.53 -11.39
C GLY A 228 3.60 -24.21 -10.28
N GLU A 229 4.53 -23.51 -9.61
CA GLU A 229 5.29 -24.09 -8.50
C GLU A 229 4.41 -24.48 -7.30
N ARG A 230 3.36 -23.75 -7.02
CA ARG A 230 2.56 -23.93 -5.80
C ARG A 230 1.37 -24.85 -5.97
N PHE A 231 0.78 -24.90 -7.15
CA PHE A 231 -0.53 -25.51 -7.37
C PHE A 231 -0.54 -26.54 -8.52
N ASP A 232 0.62 -27.04 -8.94
CA ASP A 232 0.72 -28.10 -9.96
C ASP A 232 0.35 -29.47 -9.37
N ALA A 233 -0.94 -29.63 -9.11
CA ALA A 233 -1.51 -30.89 -8.66
C ALA A 233 -2.70 -31.30 -9.53
N ALA A 234 -2.90 -32.61 -9.68
CA ALA A 234 -4.02 -33.14 -10.45
C ALA A 234 -5.37 -32.64 -9.90
N PRO A 235 -6.31 -32.25 -10.76
CA PRO A 235 -7.66 -31.89 -10.33
C PRO A 235 -8.34 -33.06 -9.61
N THR A 236 -9.19 -32.73 -8.63
CA THR A 236 -9.99 -33.71 -7.87
C THR A 236 -11.48 -33.54 -8.16
N LEU A 237 -12.25 -34.60 -7.93
CA LEU A 237 -13.71 -34.55 -7.99
C LEU A 237 -14.26 -34.45 -6.54
N CYS A 238 -14.99 -33.40 -6.28
CA CYS A 238 -15.65 -33.16 -5.00
C CYS A 238 -17.13 -32.87 -5.22
N ASN A 239 -18.02 -33.69 -4.71
CA ASN A 239 -19.48 -33.53 -4.85
C ASN A 239 -19.95 -33.35 -6.31
N GLY A 240 -19.34 -34.06 -7.25
CA GLY A 240 -19.68 -33.97 -8.68
C GLY A 240 -19.11 -32.78 -9.42
N HIS A 241 -18.30 -31.92 -8.77
CA HIS A 241 -17.60 -30.78 -9.37
C HIS A 241 -16.09 -30.99 -9.38
N VAL A 242 -15.44 -30.45 -10.40
CA VAL A 242 -13.98 -30.43 -10.48
C VAL A 242 -13.46 -29.33 -9.54
N ARG A 243 -12.45 -29.66 -8.73
CA ARG A 243 -11.66 -28.70 -7.96
C ARG A 243 -10.19 -28.76 -8.34
N VAL A 244 -9.56 -27.60 -8.42
CA VAL A 244 -8.11 -27.45 -8.62
C VAL A 244 -7.44 -26.91 -7.37
N ALA A 245 -6.18 -27.22 -7.16
CA ALA A 245 -5.43 -26.88 -5.93
C ALA A 245 -5.41 -25.36 -5.63
N ALA A 246 -5.47 -24.51 -6.65
CA ALA A 246 -5.47 -23.06 -6.48
C ALA A 246 -6.79 -22.52 -5.86
N GLU A 247 -7.91 -23.25 -5.94
CA GLU A 247 -9.20 -22.75 -5.44
C GLU A 247 -9.18 -22.51 -3.93
N ASP A 248 -8.63 -23.44 -3.15
CA ASP A 248 -8.54 -23.31 -1.69
C ASP A 248 -7.74 -22.07 -1.28
N TYR A 249 -6.67 -21.78 -2.00
CA TYR A 249 -5.87 -20.57 -1.80
C TYR A 249 -6.67 -19.29 -2.13
N LEU A 250 -7.38 -19.29 -3.24
CA LEU A 250 -8.19 -18.14 -3.68
C LEU A 250 -9.37 -17.90 -2.72
N ASP A 251 -10.05 -18.96 -2.30
CA ASP A 251 -11.15 -18.91 -1.34
C ASP A 251 -10.68 -18.36 0.01
N ALA A 252 -9.54 -18.85 0.53
CA ALA A 252 -8.96 -18.37 1.77
C ALA A 252 -8.52 -16.90 1.67
N ALA A 253 -7.96 -16.48 0.53
CA ALA A 253 -7.58 -15.09 0.29
C ALA A 253 -8.80 -14.16 0.25
N GLY A 254 -9.89 -14.60 -0.37
CA GLY A 254 -11.16 -13.89 -0.40
C GLY A 254 -11.78 -13.76 1.00
N ALA A 255 -11.91 -14.86 1.72
CA ALA A 255 -12.48 -14.88 3.08
C ALA A 255 -11.71 -13.98 4.06
N LYS A 256 -10.38 -14.04 4.04
CA LYS A 256 -9.52 -13.16 4.86
C LYS A 256 -9.71 -11.68 4.50
N PHE A 257 -9.97 -11.37 3.25
CA PHE A 257 -10.10 -9.99 2.78
C PHE A 257 -11.42 -9.36 3.23
N VAL A 258 -12.54 -10.03 3.07
CA VAL A 258 -13.87 -9.51 3.43
C VAL A 258 -14.03 -9.27 4.93
N ALA A 259 -13.26 -9.96 5.76
CA ALA A 259 -13.24 -9.74 7.21
C ALA A 259 -12.66 -8.37 7.63
N ARG A 260 -11.96 -7.66 6.72
CA ARG A 260 -11.23 -6.42 7.04
C ARG A 260 -11.56 -5.23 6.16
N VAL A 261 -12.10 -5.46 4.98
CA VAL A 261 -12.33 -4.41 3.97
C VAL A 261 -13.80 -4.42 3.56
N SER A 262 -14.44 -3.26 3.60
CA SER A 262 -15.81 -3.12 3.09
C SER A 262 -15.83 -3.02 1.56
N ALA A 263 -16.95 -3.39 0.95
CA ALA A 263 -17.16 -3.28 -0.49
C ALA A 263 -17.01 -1.81 -0.97
N THR A 264 -17.57 -0.86 -0.21
CA THR A 264 -17.45 0.58 -0.52
C THR A 264 -16.00 1.04 -0.52
N ALA A 265 -15.23 0.74 0.54
CA ALA A 265 -13.82 1.11 0.63
C ALA A 265 -13.03 0.56 -0.57
N TRP A 266 -13.22 -0.73 -0.87
CA TRP A 266 -12.51 -1.37 -1.96
C TRP A 266 -12.87 -0.79 -3.33
N LEU A 267 -14.16 -0.56 -3.59
CA LEU A 267 -14.63 0.06 -4.84
C LEU A 267 -13.96 1.42 -5.05
N ARG A 268 -14.01 2.30 -4.05
CA ARG A 268 -13.51 3.68 -4.17
C ARG A 268 -11.99 3.74 -4.27
N LEU A 269 -11.26 2.92 -3.52
CA LEU A 269 -9.80 2.83 -3.66
C LEU A 269 -9.38 2.17 -4.98
N SER A 270 -10.14 1.19 -5.49
CA SER A 270 -9.91 0.62 -6.83
C SER A 270 -10.10 1.65 -7.94
N GLU A 271 -11.14 2.48 -7.86
CA GLU A 271 -11.38 3.61 -8.78
C GLU A 271 -10.26 4.66 -8.68
N SER A 272 -9.77 4.92 -7.48
CA SER A 272 -8.66 5.85 -7.23
C SER A 272 -7.39 5.49 -8.02
N ILE A 273 -7.07 4.18 -8.13
CA ILE A 273 -5.95 3.73 -8.96
C ILE A 273 -6.21 4.08 -10.43
N ASP A 274 -7.43 3.86 -10.93
CA ASP A 274 -7.75 4.11 -12.34
C ASP A 274 -7.80 5.62 -12.67
N LEU A 275 -8.12 6.46 -11.69
CA LEU A 275 -8.08 7.92 -11.80
C LEU A 275 -6.65 8.48 -11.73
N HIS A 276 -5.69 7.68 -11.25
CA HIS A 276 -4.31 8.15 -11.10
C HIS A 276 -3.70 8.60 -12.41
N ARG A 277 -3.26 9.84 -12.43
CA ARG A 277 -2.47 10.43 -13.50
C ARG A 277 -1.62 11.57 -12.95
N VAL A 278 -0.33 11.50 -13.17
CA VAL A 278 0.63 12.57 -12.85
C VAL A 278 1.51 12.84 -14.06
N ASP A 279 1.89 14.09 -14.26
CA ASP A 279 2.88 14.47 -15.27
C ASP A 279 4.28 14.35 -14.65
N PRO A 280 5.12 13.39 -15.07
CA PRO A 280 6.44 13.19 -14.48
C PRO A 280 7.35 14.42 -14.61
N ALA A 281 7.17 15.25 -15.65
CA ALA A 281 7.97 16.45 -15.87
C ALA A 281 7.76 17.51 -14.77
N LYS A 282 6.68 17.40 -13.98
CA LYS A 282 6.40 18.28 -12.83
C LYS A 282 7.02 17.78 -11.52
N ILE A 283 7.66 16.63 -11.53
CA ILE A 283 8.30 16.06 -10.34
C ILE A 283 9.78 16.46 -10.35
N HIS A 284 10.13 17.36 -9.44
CA HIS A 284 11.50 17.87 -9.29
C HIS A 284 12.25 17.23 -8.11
N VAL A 285 11.57 16.39 -7.37
CA VAL A 285 12.13 15.63 -6.24
C VAL A 285 12.94 14.45 -6.78
N PRO A 286 14.15 14.19 -6.28
CA PRO A 286 14.88 12.96 -6.60
C PRO A 286 14.02 11.74 -6.38
N THR A 287 13.79 10.97 -7.45
CA THR A 287 12.84 9.85 -7.44
C THR A 287 13.50 8.59 -7.96
N THR A 288 13.54 7.56 -7.12
CA THR A 288 13.92 6.21 -7.52
C THR A 288 12.66 5.40 -7.81
N VAL A 289 12.55 4.91 -9.03
CA VAL A 289 11.49 4.00 -9.48
C VAL A 289 12.03 2.58 -9.42
N VAL A 290 11.39 1.74 -8.62
CA VAL A 290 11.72 0.32 -8.52
C VAL A 290 10.68 -0.46 -9.31
N ALA A 291 11.09 -1.01 -10.44
CA ALA A 291 10.26 -1.85 -11.30
C ALA A 291 10.53 -3.33 -11.03
N VAL A 292 9.50 -4.15 -11.08
CA VAL A 292 9.62 -5.61 -10.97
C VAL A 292 9.47 -6.23 -12.36
N GLU A 293 10.46 -7.02 -12.78
CA GLU A 293 10.37 -7.77 -14.02
C GLU A 293 9.23 -8.81 -13.91
N GLY A 294 8.33 -8.82 -14.90
CA GLY A 294 7.14 -9.67 -14.85
C GLY A 294 5.93 -9.09 -14.11
N ASP A 295 6.03 -7.88 -13.56
CA ASP A 295 4.86 -7.18 -13.01
C ASP A 295 3.85 -6.87 -14.13
N ARG A 296 2.64 -7.42 -14.03
CA ARG A 296 1.59 -7.27 -15.03
C ARG A 296 0.72 -6.05 -14.80
N LEU A 297 0.74 -5.49 -13.59
CA LEU A 297 -0.04 -4.30 -13.25
C LEU A 297 0.73 -3.02 -13.58
N VAL A 298 2.06 -3.07 -13.42
CA VAL A 298 2.98 -1.97 -13.75
C VAL A 298 4.07 -2.53 -14.67
N PRO A 299 3.80 -2.66 -15.97
CA PRO A 299 4.78 -3.17 -16.92
C PRO A 299 6.06 -2.33 -16.95
N MET A 300 7.18 -2.96 -17.26
CA MET A 300 8.50 -2.32 -17.35
C MET A 300 8.47 -1.08 -18.27
N SER A 301 7.71 -1.12 -19.35
CA SER A 301 7.54 0.02 -20.27
C SER A 301 6.98 1.28 -19.57
N ASP A 302 6.04 1.11 -18.63
CA ASP A 302 5.46 2.25 -17.89
C ASP A 302 6.45 2.79 -16.85
N ALA A 303 7.27 1.93 -16.25
CA ALA A 303 8.35 2.36 -15.34
C ALA A 303 9.45 3.12 -16.10
N VAL A 304 9.85 2.64 -17.28
CA VAL A 304 10.81 3.34 -18.15
C VAL A 304 10.24 4.69 -18.57
N ALA A 305 9.00 4.75 -19.05
CA ALA A 305 8.36 6.00 -19.44
C ALA A 305 8.26 7.01 -18.27
N LEU A 306 8.01 6.52 -17.05
CA LEU A 306 8.03 7.37 -15.86
C LEU A 306 9.42 7.97 -15.64
N VAL A 307 10.48 7.16 -15.68
CA VAL A 307 11.86 7.63 -15.47
C VAL A 307 12.31 8.59 -16.57
N GLU A 308 11.99 8.30 -17.82
CA GLU A 308 12.26 9.21 -18.94
C GLU A 308 11.58 10.59 -18.74
N GLY A 309 10.33 10.59 -18.29
CA GLY A 309 9.59 11.80 -17.98
C GLY A 309 10.12 12.56 -16.76
N LEU A 310 10.72 11.88 -15.78
CA LEU A 310 11.40 12.49 -14.63
C LEU A 310 12.74 13.15 -15.01
N GLY A 311 13.33 12.77 -16.14
CA GLY A 311 14.61 13.28 -16.61
C GLY A 311 15.73 13.09 -15.57
N LEU A 312 16.47 14.14 -15.25
CA LEU A 312 17.60 14.08 -14.30
C LEU A 312 17.20 13.76 -12.86
N ASN A 313 15.93 13.84 -12.53
CA ASN A 313 15.43 13.51 -11.18
C ASN A 313 15.06 12.02 -11.05
N GLY A 314 14.98 11.28 -12.16
CA GLY A 314 14.58 9.89 -12.23
C GLY A 314 15.75 8.92 -12.15
N ARG A 315 15.56 7.82 -11.43
CA ARG A 315 16.47 6.67 -11.42
C ARG A 315 15.65 5.39 -11.49
N LEU A 316 16.03 4.46 -12.37
CA LEU A 316 15.41 3.15 -12.45
C LEU A 316 16.22 2.11 -11.67
N ARG A 317 15.54 1.28 -10.90
CA ARG A 317 16.04 0.04 -10.33
C ARG A 317 15.15 -1.11 -10.80
N VAL A 318 15.72 -2.22 -11.18
CA VAL A 318 14.96 -3.39 -11.65
C VAL A 318 15.16 -4.54 -10.67
N LEU A 319 14.05 -5.08 -10.18
CA LEU A 319 14.01 -6.27 -9.35
C LEU A 319 13.50 -7.44 -10.20
N ARG A 320 14.34 -8.45 -10.43
CA ARG A 320 13.90 -9.71 -11.04
C ARG A 320 13.30 -10.61 -9.98
N SER A 321 12.02 -10.96 -10.11
CA SER A 321 11.31 -11.79 -9.14
C SER A 321 10.19 -12.55 -9.83
N GLN A 322 10.01 -13.80 -9.42
CA GLN A 322 8.88 -14.61 -9.86
C GLN A 322 7.54 -14.20 -9.23
N TYR A 323 7.56 -13.32 -8.22
CA TYR A 323 6.35 -12.95 -7.49
C TYR A 323 5.55 -11.80 -8.13
N GLY A 324 5.99 -11.30 -9.30
CA GLY A 324 5.28 -10.25 -10.02
C GLY A 324 5.06 -8.99 -9.17
N HIS A 325 3.83 -8.47 -9.16
CA HIS A 325 3.51 -7.25 -8.41
C HIS A 325 3.75 -7.37 -6.90
N ASP A 326 3.57 -8.55 -6.32
CA ASP A 326 3.75 -8.79 -4.87
C ASP A 326 5.22 -8.99 -4.46
N ALA A 327 6.19 -8.80 -5.36
CA ALA A 327 7.62 -8.98 -5.06
C ALA A 327 8.07 -8.16 -3.84
N PHE A 328 7.54 -6.94 -3.66
CA PHE A 328 7.91 -6.10 -2.52
C PHE A 328 7.45 -6.65 -1.15
N LEU A 329 6.49 -7.59 -1.13
CA LEU A 329 6.06 -8.31 0.08
C LEU A 329 6.77 -9.64 0.27
N LYS A 330 7.44 -10.16 -0.77
CA LYS A 330 8.06 -11.48 -0.78
C LYS A 330 9.59 -11.42 -0.77
N GLU A 331 10.16 -10.44 -1.45
CA GLU A 331 11.60 -10.24 -1.59
C GLU A 331 12.12 -9.20 -0.58
N THR A 332 11.70 -9.32 0.68
CA THR A 332 11.95 -8.28 1.70
C THR A 332 13.42 -7.95 1.87
N ASP A 333 14.32 -8.94 1.83
CA ASP A 333 15.76 -8.70 1.97
C ASP A 333 16.36 -7.95 0.77
N ARG A 334 15.85 -8.22 -0.45
CA ARG A 334 16.29 -7.54 -1.66
C ARG A 334 15.75 -6.11 -1.73
N ILE A 335 14.52 -5.91 -1.29
CA ILE A 335 13.92 -4.57 -1.13
C ILE A 335 14.70 -3.78 -0.08
N ASP A 336 15.03 -4.41 1.05
CA ASP A 336 15.82 -3.78 2.11
C ASP A 336 17.18 -3.31 1.61
N ALA A 337 17.95 -4.19 0.94
CA ALA A 337 19.25 -3.84 0.37
C ALA A 337 19.17 -2.66 -0.62
N LEU A 338 18.09 -2.60 -1.42
CA LEU A 338 17.82 -1.50 -2.32
C LEU A 338 17.53 -0.20 -1.53
N LEU A 339 16.67 -0.26 -0.53
CA LEU A 339 16.32 0.88 0.31
C LEU A 339 17.54 1.43 1.07
N VAL A 340 18.43 0.57 1.59
CA VAL A 340 19.70 0.99 2.22
C VAL A 340 20.49 1.88 1.26
N GLY A 341 20.69 1.42 0.02
CA GLY A 341 21.41 2.18 -0.99
C GLY A 341 20.75 3.53 -1.30
N GLU A 342 19.42 3.57 -1.43
CA GLU A 342 18.70 4.77 -1.81
C GLU A 342 18.49 5.76 -0.64
N LEU A 343 18.30 5.29 0.58
CA LEU A 343 18.15 6.15 1.76
C LEU A 343 19.48 6.78 2.18
N GLN A 344 20.61 6.04 2.04
CA GLN A 344 21.94 6.51 2.38
C GLN A 344 22.57 7.34 1.26
N ALA A 345 22.15 7.14 0.01
CA ALA A 345 22.64 7.96 -1.11
C ALA A 345 22.23 9.42 -0.87
N GLY A 346 23.15 10.22 -0.38
CA GLY A 346 22.99 11.68 -0.41
C GLY A 346 22.69 12.11 -1.86
N ASN A 347 22.23 13.34 -2.06
CA ASN A 347 21.79 13.98 -3.32
C ASN A 347 22.81 13.86 -4.50
N ARG A 348 23.31 12.68 -4.80
CA ARG A 348 24.18 12.43 -5.95
C ARG A 348 23.31 12.30 -7.20
N ARG A 349 23.61 13.13 -8.20
CA ARG A 349 23.02 13.09 -9.55
C ARG A 349 23.01 11.67 -10.12
N ALA A 350 21.99 11.39 -10.91
CA ALA A 350 21.68 10.10 -11.52
C ALA A 350 22.91 9.36 -12.08
N THR A 351 23.07 8.11 -11.68
CA THR A 351 23.90 7.11 -12.35
C THR A 351 23.00 6.17 -13.17
N PRO A 352 23.52 5.56 -14.25
CA PRO A 352 22.73 4.72 -15.17
C PRO A 352 22.06 3.52 -14.50
N VAL A 353 21.16 2.87 -15.22
CA VAL A 353 20.41 1.65 -14.85
C VAL A 353 21.37 0.61 -14.23
N HIS A 354 21.13 0.25 -12.95
CA HIS A 354 21.80 -0.88 -12.31
C HIS A 354 20.80 -1.99 -12.04
N ASP A 355 21.15 -3.20 -12.48
CA ASP A 355 20.43 -4.42 -12.17
C ASP A 355 20.72 -4.83 -10.72
N VAL A 356 19.70 -4.98 -9.89
CA VAL A 356 19.82 -5.37 -8.47
C VAL A 356 20.26 -6.83 -8.30
N ASN A 357 20.34 -7.58 -9.40
CA ASN A 357 20.77 -8.98 -9.40
C ASN A 357 22.28 -9.18 -9.62
N ASP A 358 23.04 -8.09 -9.78
CA ASP A 358 24.48 -8.20 -9.93
C ASP A 358 25.15 -8.13 -8.53
N PRO A 359 25.72 -9.21 -8.01
CA PRO A 359 26.25 -9.24 -6.65
C PRO A 359 27.55 -8.46 -6.48
N ILE A 360 28.21 -8.01 -7.54
CA ILE A 360 29.44 -7.15 -7.44
C ILE A 360 29.58 -6.40 -8.78
N GLY A 361 29.57 -5.06 -8.68
CA GLY A 361 29.66 -4.15 -9.82
C GLY A 361 30.80 -4.45 -10.78
N VAL A 362 30.44 -4.86 -11.98
CA VAL A 362 31.31 -4.72 -13.15
C VAL A 362 30.63 -3.70 -14.05
N SER A 363 31.24 -2.50 -14.14
CA SER A 363 30.88 -1.49 -15.12
C SER A 363 31.09 -2.04 -16.52
N VAL A 364 30.07 -1.97 -17.36
CA VAL A 364 30.20 -1.98 -18.81
C VAL A 364 29.78 -0.63 -19.34
#